data_cf0e1c1f3ee6ea3f9e3ef8cd369dcbbf
#
_entry.id   cf0e1c1f3ee6ea3f9e3ef8cd369dcbbf
#
_cell.length_a   1.000
_cell.length_b   1.000
_cell.length_c   1.000
_cell.angle_alpha   90.00
_cell.angle_beta   90.00
_cell.angle_gamma   90.00
#
_symmetry.space_group_name_H-M   'P 1'
#
loop_
_entity.id
_entity.type
_entity.pdbx_description
1 polymer ?
#
loop_
_entity_poly.entity_id
_entity_poly.type
_entity_poly.pdbx_seq_one_letter_code
_entity_poly.pdbx_strand_id
1 'polypeptide(L)'
;MWIRPVSDRPNEELSPLERCYADAIEPAVLDVVELGLLEHRPHLHQRENWLIDPTRRWRRLGTLLAERAVLDRFVSPEAELWAGDSNSSHGISDRVTLEQAELSGESLRFICVLRAYLAVQLVNDSWKSRIAFEYGGVEYNLAVTDPTYNAPRDGLTRARVELGRTYLTVSLGEPFHGFCYKLVAAIVEAP
;
A
#
# COMPACT_ATOMS: atom_id res chain seq x y z
N MET A 1 0.22 -15.22 -4.36
CA MET A 1 -1.17 -14.68 -4.40
C MET A 1 -1.29 -13.59 -3.34
N TRP A 2 -1.78 -12.41 -3.70
CA TRP A 2 -2.11 -11.34 -2.77
C TRP A 2 -3.46 -11.61 -2.13
N ILE A 3 -3.63 -11.16 -0.89
CA ILE A 3 -4.90 -11.16 -0.15
C ILE A 3 -5.09 -9.77 0.42
N ARG A 4 -6.26 -9.19 0.13
CA ARG A 4 -6.73 -7.96 0.75
C ARG A 4 -7.89 -8.33 1.68
N PRO A 5 -7.69 -8.33 3.00
CA PRO A 5 -8.78 -8.53 3.93
C PRO A 5 -9.76 -7.36 3.86
N VAL A 6 -11.05 -7.67 3.73
CA VAL A 6 -12.14 -6.68 3.68
C VAL A 6 -13.22 -7.01 4.70
N SER A 7 -13.98 -5.99 5.11
CA SER A 7 -15.11 -6.12 6.03
C SER A 7 -16.43 -6.20 5.29
N ASP A 8 -17.49 -6.67 5.96
CA ASP A 8 -18.86 -6.60 5.50
C ASP A 8 -19.52 -5.22 5.76
N ARG A 9 -18.74 -4.25 6.22
CA ARG A 9 -19.18 -2.89 6.49
C ARG A 9 -19.27 -2.07 5.19
N PRO A 10 -20.03 -0.95 5.20
CA PRO A 10 -19.98 0.00 4.09
C PRO A 10 -18.54 0.39 3.73
N ASN A 11 -18.24 0.44 2.44
CA ASN A 11 -16.91 0.68 1.85
C ASN A 11 -15.87 -0.43 2.12
N GLU A 12 -16.31 -1.61 2.60
CA GLU A 12 -15.44 -2.78 2.86
C GLU A 12 -14.25 -2.52 3.80
N GLU A 13 -14.25 -1.38 4.50
CA GLU A 13 -13.16 -0.93 5.35
C GLU A 13 -13.13 -1.66 6.69
N LEU A 14 -11.96 -2.19 7.05
CA LEU A 14 -11.75 -2.84 8.36
C LEU A 14 -11.77 -1.81 9.49
N SER A 15 -12.60 -2.04 10.50
CA SER A 15 -12.52 -1.26 11.74
C SER A 15 -11.26 -1.65 12.56
N PRO A 16 -10.81 -0.78 13.47
CA PRO A 16 -9.73 -1.14 14.39
C PRO A 16 -9.99 -2.42 15.19
N LEU A 17 -11.26 -2.66 15.57
CA LEU A 17 -11.63 -3.88 16.29
C LEU A 17 -11.54 -5.14 15.44
N GLU A 18 -11.77 -5.07 14.15
CA GLU A 18 -11.70 -6.21 13.25
C GLU A 18 -10.25 -6.58 12.90
N ARG A 19 -9.34 -5.60 12.83
CA ARG A 19 -7.95 -5.82 12.44
C ARG A 19 -6.96 -5.93 13.59
N CYS A 20 -7.39 -5.79 14.85
CA CYS A 20 -6.48 -5.91 16.00
C CYS A 20 -6.33 -7.36 16.49
N TYR A 21 -5.20 -7.63 17.13
CA TYR A 21 -4.96 -8.85 17.89
C TYR A 21 -5.80 -8.89 19.17
N ALA A 22 -5.70 -9.99 19.94
CA ALA A 22 -6.46 -10.17 21.18
C ALA A 22 -6.09 -9.14 22.27
N ASP A 23 -4.88 -8.61 22.24
CA ASP A 23 -4.35 -7.57 23.14
C ASP A 23 -4.66 -6.14 22.67
N ALA A 24 -5.52 -5.99 21.66
CA ALA A 24 -5.90 -4.72 21.03
C ALA A 24 -4.76 -3.98 20.29
N ILE A 25 -3.65 -4.65 20.01
CA ILE A 25 -2.56 -4.13 19.17
C ILE A 25 -2.92 -4.34 17.70
N GLU A 26 -2.71 -3.32 16.87
CA GLU A 26 -2.88 -3.45 15.42
C GLU A 26 -1.66 -4.14 14.79
N PRO A 27 -1.86 -4.93 13.70
CA PRO A 27 -0.75 -5.51 12.95
C PRO A 27 0.22 -4.45 12.42
N ALA A 28 1.48 -4.74 12.55
CA ALA A 28 2.54 -3.95 11.94
C ALA A 28 2.94 -4.54 10.57
N VAL A 29 3.55 -3.71 9.73
CA VAL A 29 4.17 -4.17 8.49
C VAL A 29 5.20 -5.26 8.82
N LEU A 30 5.24 -6.32 8.02
CA LEU A 30 6.03 -7.55 8.20
C LEU A 30 5.53 -8.51 9.29
N ASP A 31 4.46 -8.24 10.00
CA ASP A 31 3.88 -9.26 10.88
C ASP A 31 3.35 -10.44 10.04
N VAL A 32 3.64 -11.65 10.51
CA VAL A 32 3.05 -12.88 10.00
C VAL A 32 1.79 -13.12 10.80
N VAL A 33 0.66 -13.06 10.12
CA VAL A 33 -0.66 -13.04 10.76
C VAL A 33 -1.50 -14.23 10.32
N GLU A 34 -2.14 -14.89 11.27
CA GLU A 34 -3.24 -15.80 11.02
C GLU A 34 -4.57 -15.05 11.19
N LEU A 35 -5.41 -15.12 10.18
CA LEU A 35 -6.74 -14.54 10.19
C LEU A 35 -7.78 -15.49 9.59
N GLY A 36 -9.02 -15.39 10.04
CA GLY A 36 -10.15 -16.12 9.45
C GLY A 36 -10.64 -15.41 8.20
N LEU A 37 -10.81 -16.16 7.12
CA LEU A 37 -11.43 -15.69 5.88
C LEU A 37 -12.70 -16.52 5.65
N LEU A 38 -13.79 -15.85 5.24
CA LEU A 38 -15.09 -16.48 4.96
C LEU A 38 -15.25 -16.80 3.48
N GLU A 39 -15.04 -15.80 2.62
CA GLU A 39 -15.26 -15.96 1.18
C GLU A 39 -14.38 -15.02 0.36
N HIS A 40 -14.10 -15.40 -0.87
CA HIS A 40 -13.49 -14.53 -1.86
C HIS A 40 -14.54 -13.54 -2.36
N ARG A 41 -14.25 -12.23 -2.19
CA ARG A 41 -15.19 -11.14 -2.51
C ARG A 41 -14.55 -10.12 -3.45
N PRO A 42 -14.30 -10.47 -4.72
CA PRO A 42 -13.71 -9.53 -5.68
C PRO A 42 -14.65 -8.36 -5.94
N HIS A 43 -14.06 -7.15 -6.01
CA HIS A 43 -14.80 -5.94 -6.33
C HIS A 43 -14.05 -5.14 -7.40
N LEU A 44 -14.67 -4.95 -8.57
CA LEU A 44 -14.05 -4.26 -9.72
C LEU A 44 -12.64 -4.83 -10.02
N HIS A 45 -11.62 -3.98 -9.96
CA HIS A 45 -10.22 -4.34 -10.18
C HIS A 45 -9.54 -5.00 -8.95
N GLN A 46 -10.18 -4.98 -7.79
CA GLN A 46 -9.67 -5.55 -6.53
C GLN A 46 -10.06 -7.02 -6.42
N ARG A 47 -9.40 -7.87 -7.20
CA ARG A 47 -9.72 -9.30 -7.26
C ARG A 47 -9.19 -10.10 -6.08
N GLU A 48 -8.27 -9.54 -5.33
CA GLU A 48 -7.65 -10.12 -4.13
C GLU A 48 -8.44 -9.91 -2.84
N ASN A 49 -9.63 -9.30 -2.90
CA ASN A 49 -10.48 -9.06 -1.74
C ASN A 49 -11.03 -10.37 -1.15
N TRP A 50 -10.88 -10.52 0.16
CA TRP A 50 -11.39 -11.63 0.95
C TRP A 50 -12.12 -11.10 2.17
N LEU A 51 -13.38 -11.50 2.34
CA LEU A 51 -14.16 -11.17 3.52
C LEU A 51 -13.57 -11.86 4.74
N ILE A 52 -13.26 -11.08 5.78
CA ILE A 52 -12.79 -11.63 7.05
C ILE A 52 -13.93 -12.26 7.86
N ASP A 53 -13.56 -13.18 8.75
CA ASP A 53 -14.44 -13.66 9.81
C ASP A 53 -14.34 -12.71 11.03
N PRO A 54 -15.34 -11.84 11.25
CA PRO A 54 -15.29 -10.86 12.34
C PRO A 54 -15.41 -11.51 13.74
N THR A 55 -15.76 -12.79 13.80
CA THR A 55 -15.86 -13.54 15.07
C THR A 55 -14.49 -14.07 15.53
N ARG A 56 -13.50 -14.11 14.64
CA ARG A 56 -12.14 -14.60 14.90
C ARG A 56 -11.15 -13.46 14.98
N ARG A 57 -10.52 -13.27 16.14
CA ARG A 57 -9.42 -12.33 16.30
C ARG A 57 -8.21 -12.75 15.48
N TRP A 58 -7.52 -11.78 14.92
CA TRP A 58 -6.26 -12.00 14.26
C TRP A 58 -5.22 -12.48 15.27
N ARG A 59 -4.31 -13.32 14.83
CA ARG A 59 -3.24 -13.87 15.68
C ARG A 59 -1.89 -13.64 15.02
N ARG A 60 -1.00 -12.97 15.75
CA ARG A 60 0.38 -12.81 15.34
C ARG A 60 1.14 -14.12 15.52
N LEU A 61 1.73 -14.64 14.47
CA LEU A 61 2.58 -15.83 14.46
C LEU A 61 4.05 -15.51 14.59
N GLY A 62 4.45 -14.30 14.18
CA GLY A 62 5.83 -13.82 14.18
C GLY A 62 5.96 -12.54 13.37
N THR A 63 7.21 -12.16 13.06
CA THR A 63 7.54 -11.04 12.20
C THR A 63 8.61 -11.48 11.21
N LEU A 64 8.44 -11.15 9.93
CA LEU A 64 9.47 -11.36 8.93
C LEU A 64 10.63 -10.39 9.17
N LEU A 65 11.84 -10.87 8.92
CA LEU A 65 13.00 -10.00 8.91
C LEU A 65 12.96 -9.12 7.66
N ALA A 66 13.27 -7.81 7.83
CA ALA A 66 13.40 -6.86 6.73
C ALA A 66 14.70 -7.09 5.93
N GLU A 67 15.05 -8.35 5.70
CA GLU A 67 16.25 -8.75 4.96
C GLU A 67 15.95 -8.86 3.47
N ARG A 68 16.86 -8.37 2.66
CA ARG A 68 16.76 -8.40 1.20
C ARG A 68 16.42 -9.80 0.67
N ALA A 69 17.14 -10.82 1.11
CA ALA A 69 16.94 -12.20 0.64
C ALA A 69 15.54 -12.77 0.94
N VAL A 70 14.88 -12.24 1.97
CA VAL A 70 13.50 -12.58 2.32
C VAL A 70 12.52 -11.78 1.47
N LEU A 71 12.69 -10.45 1.40
CA LEU A 71 11.75 -9.54 0.73
C LEU A 71 11.76 -9.70 -0.80
N ASP A 72 12.93 -9.94 -1.42
CA ASP A 72 13.05 -10.16 -2.87
C ASP A 72 12.17 -11.33 -3.38
N ARG A 73 11.82 -12.28 -2.51
CA ARG A 73 10.94 -13.42 -2.85
C ARG A 73 9.48 -13.03 -3.08
N PHE A 74 9.08 -11.87 -2.60
CA PHE A 74 7.71 -11.37 -2.71
C PHE A 74 7.56 -10.27 -3.75
N VAL A 75 8.66 -9.79 -4.32
CA VAL A 75 8.63 -8.74 -5.35
C VAL A 75 7.83 -9.23 -6.54
N SER A 76 6.89 -8.40 -6.96
CA SER A 76 6.05 -8.63 -8.14
C SER A 76 6.93 -8.69 -9.40
N PRO A 77 6.66 -9.62 -10.32
CA PRO A 77 7.52 -9.84 -11.50
C PRO A 77 7.39 -8.78 -12.59
N GLU A 78 6.36 -7.92 -12.50
CA GLU A 78 6.06 -6.91 -13.52
C GLU A 78 7.12 -5.80 -13.50
N ALA A 79 7.50 -5.37 -14.72
CA ALA A 79 8.50 -4.31 -14.90
C ALA A 79 7.96 -2.90 -14.65
N GLU A 80 6.64 -2.72 -14.56
CA GLU A 80 6.00 -1.40 -14.38
C GLU A 80 4.73 -1.49 -13.54
N LEU A 81 4.32 -0.38 -12.94
CA LEU A 81 3.11 -0.28 -12.14
C LEU A 81 1.91 0.02 -13.04
N TRP A 82 1.18 -1.00 -13.44
CA TRP A 82 -0.01 -0.91 -14.31
C TRP A 82 0.17 -0.01 -15.53
N ALA A 83 -0.28 -0.44 -16.66
CA ALA A 83 -0.19 0.32 -17.89
C ALA A 83 -1.04 1.59 -17.80
N GLY A 84 -0.44 2.75 -18.15
CA GLY A 84 -1.10 4.05 -18.19
C GLY A 84 -0.36 5.11 -17.37
N ASP A 85 0.16 6.12 -18.08
CA ASP A 85 0.97 7.21 -17.51
C ASP A 85 0.12 8.48 -17.34
N SER A 86 -0.95 8.37 -16.58
CA SER A 86 -1.80 9.51 -16.29
C SER A 86 -1.36 10.21 -15.00
N ASN A 87 -1.20 11.53 -15.08
CA ASN A 87 -0.81 12.37 -13.96
C ASN A 87 -2.04 13.02 -13.32
N SER A 88 -2.06 13.13 -12.00
CA SER A 88 -2.95 14.06 -11.31
C SER A 88 -2.30 15.44 -11.19
N SER A 89 -3.03 16.39 -10.61
CA SER A 89 -2.49 17.74 -10.32
C SER A 89 -1.32 17.73 -9.32
N HIS A 90 -1.14 16.66 -8.58
CA HIS A 90 -0.16 16.55 -7.50
C HIS A 90 0.78 15.35 -7.63
N GLY A 91 0.57 14.49 -8.63
CA GLY A 91 1.33 13.26 -8.81
C GLY A 91 1.85 13.07 -10.23
N ILE A 92 2.81 12.17 -10.36
CA ILE A 92 3.38 11.74 -11.65
C ILE A 92 3.09 10.26 -11.79
N SER A 93 2.54 9.84 -12.94
CA SER A 93 2.14 8.46 -13.24
C SER A 93 1.31 7.83 -12.13
N ASP A 94 0.52 8.64 -11.42
CA ASP A 94 -0.10 8.29 -10.14
C ASP A 94 -1.53 7.76 -10.26
N ARG A 95 -2.05 7.58 -11.50
CA ARG A 95 -3.39 7.04 -11.71
C ARG A 95 -3.52 6.32 -13.04
N VAL A 96 -4.48 5.43 -13.12
CA VAL A 96 -4.94 4.76 -14.33
C VAL A 96 -6.45 4.95 -14.49
N THR A 97 -7.00 4.78 -15.68
CA THR A 97 -8.46 4.75 -15.85
C THR A 97 -9.05 3.50 -15.19
N LEU A 98 -10.34 3.54 -14.85
CA LEU A 98 -11.04 2.35 -14.32
C LEU A 98 -10.94 1.16 -15.30
N GLU A 99 -11.09 1.40 -16.59
CA GLU A 99 -10.96 0.36 -17.62
C GLU A 99 -9.56 -0.32 -17.58
N GLN A 100 -8.49 0.49 -17.47
CA GLN A 100 -7.13 -0.04 -17.36
C GLN A 100 -6.92 -0.83 -16.07
N ALA A 101 -7.51 -0.37 -14.95
CA ALA A 101 -7.46 -1.07 -13.69
C ALA A 101 -8.16 -2.44 -13.76
N GLU A 102 -9.36 -2.49 -14.35
CA GLU A 102 -10.13 -3.75 -14.53
C GLU A 102 -9.41 -4.75 -15.42
N LEU A 103 -8.73 -4.28 -16.48
CA LEU A 103 -7.95 -5.13 -17.38
C LEU A 103 -6.70 -5.72 -16.71
N SER A 104 -6.12 -5.03 -15.72
CA SER A 104 -4.91 -5.50 -15.05
C SER A 104 -5.11 -6.77 -14.20
N GLY A 105 -6.32 -6.97 -13.68
CA GLY A 105 -6.67 -8.14 -12.88
C GLY A 105 -6.07 -8.20 -11.48
N GLU A 106 -5.24 -7.22 -11.10
CA GLU A 106 -4.59 -7.11 -9.78
C GLU A 106 -4.55 -5.66 -9.35
N SER A 107 -4.80 -5.40 -8.08
CA SER A 107 -4.73 -4.07 -7.49
C SER A 107 -3.63 -3.89 -6.44
N LEU A 108 -2.81 -4.91 -6.19
CA LEU A 108 -1.68 -4.88 -5.27
C LEU A 108 -0.39 -5.30 -5.97
N ARG A 109 0.69 -4.55 -5.71
CA ARG A 109 2.04 -4.88 -6.13
C ARG A 109 3.04 -4.61 -5.03
N PHE A 110 4.01 -5.49 -4.87
CA PHE A 110 5.15 -5.30 -3.98
C PHE A 110 6.39 -5.14 -4.83
N ILE A 111 7.01 -3.97 -4.79
CA ILE A 111 8.14 -3.62 -5.65
C ILE A 111 9.37 -3.26 -4.83
N CYS A 112 10.54 -3.43 -5.41
CA CYS A 112 11.81 -2.96 -4.87
C CYS A 112 12.33 -1.79 -5.72
N VAL A 113 12.61 -0.66 -5.09
CA VAL A 113 13.25 0.50 -5.72
C VAL A 113 14.60 0.75 -5.09
N LEU A 114 15.58 1.16 -5.90
CA LEU A 114 16.95 1.38 -5.43
C LEU A 114 17.12 2.70 -4.69
N ARG A 115 16.25 3.66 -5.00
CA ARG A 115 16.26 5.01 -4.45
C ARG A 115 14.86 5.59 -4.50
N ALA A 116 14.41 6.16 -3.40
CA ALA A 116 13.15 6.87 -3.32
C ALA A 116 13.31 8.16 -2.51
N TYR A 117 12.45 9.13 -2.75
CA TYR A 117 12.44 10.40 -2.04
C TYR A 117 11.08 10.62 -1.40
N LEU A 118 11.04 10.49 -0.09
CA LEU A 118 9.85 10.77 0.71
C LEU A 118 9.75 12.26 0.98
N ALA A 119 8.62 12.87 0.67
CA ALA A 119 8.30 14.25 1.02
C ALA A 119 7.07 14.29 1.94
N VAL A 120 7.20 14.96 3.08
CA VAL A 120 6.12 15.12 4.06
C VAL A 120 5.80 16.61 4.18
N GLN A 121 4.53 16.95 4.11
CA GLN A 121 4.07 18.35 4.20
C GLN A 121 2.73 18.44 4.94
N LEU A 122 2.52 19.56 5.63
CA LEU A 122 1.24 19.88 6.26
C LEU A 122 0.31 20.53 5.21
N VAL A 123 -0.85 19.93 5.00
CA VAL A 123 -1.87 20.42 4.06
C VAL A 123 -3.22 20.42 4.80
N ASN A 124 -3.84 21.59 4.95
CA ASN A 124 -5.13 21.74 5.67
C ASN A 124 -5.12 21.01 7.04
N ASP A 125 -4.13 21.33 7.86
CA ASP A 125 -3.92 20.76 9.22
C ASP A 125 -3.75 19.22 9.27
N SER A 126 -3.52 18.60 8.12
CA SER A 126 -3.24 17.16 8.01
C SER A 126 -1.88 16.93 7.37
N TRP A 127 -1.09 16.04 7.95
CA TRP A 127 0.15 15.60 7.34
C TRP A 127 -0.16 14.74 6.11
N LYS A 128 0.48 15.06 5.00
CA LYS A 128 0.41 14.32 3.75
C LYS A 128 1.80 13.96 3.29
N SER A 129 1.98 12.72 2.90
CA SER A 129 3.24 12.21 2.40
C SER A 129 3.11 11.78 0.95
N ARG A 130 4.15 12.05 0.20
CA ARG A 130 4.33 11.56 -1.16
C ARG A 130 5.72 10.97 -1.31
N ILE A 131 5.84 9.96 -2.15
CA ILE A 131 7.11 9.31 -2.44
C ILE A 131 7.37 9.35 -3.94
N ALA A 132 8.55 9.85 -4.31
CA ALA A 132 9.02 9.89 -5.69
C ALA A 132 10.09 8.83 -5.90
N PHE A 133 9.99 8.07 -6.98
CA PHE A 133 10.92 7.01 -7.36
C PHE A 133 10.83 6.71 -8.85
N GLU A 134 11.82 5.99 -9.37
CA GLU A 134 11.80 5.41 -10.71
C GLU A 134 11.61 3.89 -10.59
N TYR A 135 10.75 3.33 -11.43
CA TYR A 135 10.54 1.89 -11.54
C TYR A 135 10.21 1.53 -12.99
N GLY A 136 10.95 0.54 -13.55
CA GLY A 136 10.77 0.14 -14.95
C GLY A 136 11.07 1.25 -15.98
N GLY A 137 11.90 2.24 -15.63
CA GLY A 137 12.19 3.39 -16.50
C GLY A 137 11.11 4.46 -16.49
N VAL A 138 10.09 4.35 -15.65
CA VAL A 138 9.00 5.34 -15.46
C VAL A 138 9.19 6.06 -14.13
N GLU A 139 9.03 7.38 -14.15
CA GLU A 139 8.99 8.21 -12.94
C GLU A 139 7.60 8.15 -12.29
N TYR A 140 7.59 7.97 -10.99
CA TYR A 140 6.38 7.98 -10.16
C TYR A 140 6.50 9.02 -9.05
N ASN A 141 5.38 9.67 -8.73
CA ASN A 141 5.22 10.47 -7.51
C ASN A 141 3.85 10.15 -6.90
N LEU A 142 3.83 9.20 -5.96
CA LEU A 142 2.61 8.61 -5.41
C LEU A 142 2.30 9.14 -4.02
N ALA A 143 1.01 9.21 -3.68
CA ALA A 143 0.59 9.47 -2.31
C ALA A 143 0.91 8.26 -1.42
N VAL A 144 1.36 8.53 -0.19
CA VAL A 144 1.63 7.52 0.83
C VAL A 144 0.45 7.48 1.79
N THR A 145 -0.08 6.28 2.01
CA THR A 145 -1.15 6.02 2.98
C THR A 145 -0.67 5.22 4.20
N ASP A 146 0.60 4.82 4.23
CA ASP A 146 1.24 4.20 5.39
C ASP A 146 1.25 5.19 6.57
N PRO A 147 0.55 4.90 7.67
CA PRO A 147 0.45 5.82 8.81
C PRO A 147 1.81 6.11 9.48
N THR A 148 2.78 5.20 9.37
CA THR A 148 4.12 5.36 9.93
C THR A 148 4.90 6.50 9.25
N TYR A 149 4.52 6.82 8.00
CA TYR A 149 5.19 7.81 7.17
C TYR A 149 4.36 9.09 6.93
N ASN A 150 3.22 9.24 7.60
CA ASN A 150 2.33 10.39 7.47
C ASN A 150 2.61 11.53 8.47
N ALA A 151 3.77 11.52 9.12
CA ALA A 151 4.25 12.62 9.97
C ALA A 151 5.74 12.84 9.73
N PRO A 152 6.23 14.09 9.89
CA PRO A 152 7.67 14.31 9.79
C PRO A 152 8.39 13.56 10.90
N ARG A 153 9.48 12.89 10.52
CA ARG A 153 10.46 12.39 11.47
C ARG A 153 11.28 13.58 11.95
N ASP A 154 11.66 13.60 13.22
CA ASP A 154 12.56 14.62 13.82
C ASP A 154 11.97 16.05 13.93
N GLY A 155 10.65 16.22 13.97
CA GLY A 155 10.00 17.51 14.22
C GLY A 155 10.11 18.54 13.10
N LEU A 156 10.57 18.15 11.90
CA LEU A 156 10.65 19.03 10.74
C LEU A 156 9.27 19.25 10.13
N THR A 157 8.89 20.50 9.93
CA THR A 157 7.59 20.87 9.31
C THR A 157 7.54 20.64 7.81
N ARG A 158 8.68 20.46 7.17
CA ARG A 158 8.85 20.00 5.78
C ARG A 158 10.13 19.19 5.73
N ALA A 159 10.02 17.93 5.39
CA ALA A 159 11.17 17.08 5.19
C ALA A 159 11.08 16.41 3.81
N ARG A 160 12.19 16.44 3.10
CA ARG A 160 12.43 15.53 1.98
C ARG A 160 13.59 14.64 2.39
N VAL A 161 13.30 13.34 2.47
CA VAL A 161 14.28 12.34 2.90
C VAL A 161 14.56 11.41 1.75
N GLU A 162 15.83 11.21 1.46
CA GLU A 162 16.25 10.15 0.54
C GLU A 162 16.25 8.82 1.29
N LEU A 163 15.49 7.87 0.76
CA LEU A 163 15.49 6.48 1.20
C LEU A 163 16.37 5.71 0.22
N GLY A 164 17.22 4.85 0.74
CA GLY A 164 18.02 3.93 -0.07
C GLY A 164 17.16 2.87 -0.73
N ARG A 165 17.66 1.64 -0.79
CA ARG A 165 16.86 0.50 -1.26
C ARG A 165 15.64 0.34 -0.38
N THR A 166 14.48 0.38 -1.00
CA THR A 166 13.19 0.40 -0.30
C THR A 166 12.21 -0.51 -1.00
N TYR A 167 11.42 -1.24 -0.24
CA TYR A 167 10.32 -2.03 -0.76
C TYR A 167 9.01 -1.29 -0.51
N LEU A 168 8.17 -1.25 -1.53
CA LEU A 168 6.90 -0.53 -1.52
C LEU A 168 5.75 -1.49 -1.82
N THR A 169 4.74 -1.52 -0.96
CA THR A 169 3.45 -2.08 -1.34
C THR A 169 2.64 -0.98 -2.01
N VAL A 170 2.40 -1.14 -3.30
CA VAL A 170 1.58 -0.20 -4.08
C VAL A 170 0.21 -0.81 -4.32
N SER A 171 -0.83 -0.01 -4.10
CA SER A 171 -2.23 -0.39 -4.24
C SER A 171 -2.93 0.54 -5.21
N LEU A 172 -3.82 0.01 -6.04
CA LEU A 172 -4.84 0.82 -6.73
C LEU A 172 -6.01 1.05 -5.76
N GLY A 173 -6.29 2.32 -5.49
CA GLY A 173 -7.44 2.74 -4.70
C GLY A 173 -8.76 2.58 -5.42
N GLU A 174 -9.85 2.78 -4.70
CA GLU A 174 -11.20 2.83 -5.25
C GLU A 174 -11.33 3.87 -6.37
N PRO A 175 -12.26 3.66 -7.33
CA PRO A 175 -12.48 4.61 -8.41
C PRO A 175 -12.91 5.98 -7.90
N PHE A 176 -12.21 7.02 -8.33
CA PHE A 176 -12.54 8.40 -8.03
C PHE A 176 -12.47 9.24 -9.31
N HIS A 177 -13.61 9.83 -9.71
CA HIS A 177 -13.75 10.60 -10.96
C HIS A 177 -13.23 9.85 -12.21
N GLY A 178 -13.53 8.54 -12.32
CA GLY A 178 -13.14 7.70 -13.46
C GLY A 178 -11.71 7.19 -13.45
N PHE A 179 -10.96 7.43 -12.38
CA PHE A 179 -9.58 6.98 -12.21
C PHE A 179 -9.41 6.16 -10.94
N CYS A 180 -8.48 5.20 -10.98
CA CYS A 180 -7.94 4.51 -9.81
C CYS A 180 -6.54 5.06 -9.53
N TYR A 181 -6.32 5.55 -8.31
CA TYR A 181 -5.04 6.14 -7.92
C TYR A 181 -4.09 5.08 -7.39
N LYS A 182 -2.83 5.16 -7.80
CA LYS A 182 -1.72 4.36 -7.28
C LYS A 182 -1.29 4.97 -5.94
N LEU A 183 -1.41 4.19 -4.87
CA LEU A 183 -1.11 4.62 -3.49
C LEU A 183 -0.02 3.72 -2.91
N VAL A 184 0.92 4.28 -2.19
CA VAL A 184 1.89 3.49 -1.43
C VAL A 184 1.30 3.20 -0.05
N ALA A 185 0.87 1.94 0.14
CA ALA A 185 0.19 1.47 1.34
C ALA A 185 1.16 1.05 2.45
N ALA A 186 2.37 0.64 2.10
CA ALA A 186 3.42 0.32 3.07
C ALA A 186 4.81 0.58 2.50
N ILE A 187 5.74 0.97 3.37
CA ILE A 187 7.14 1.22 3.07
C ILE A 187 8.01 0.35 3.98
N VAL A 188 8.90 -0.44 3.41
CA VAL A 188 9.89 -1.24 4.13
C VAL A 188 11.28 -0.79 3.71
N GLU A 189 11.97 -0.10 4.61
CA GLU A 189 13.38 0.23 4.44
C GLU A 189 14.21 -1.03 4.79
N ALA A 190 14.93 -1.56 3.81
CA ALA A 190 15.82 -2.69 4.04
C ALA A 190 17.27 -2.21 4.22
N PRO A 191 18.00 -2.77 5.19
CA PRO A 191 19.40 -2.45 5.41
C PRO A 191 20.31 -2.85 4.24
#